data_d7f323e5cbb96d0ab62cbe5e2692c641
#
_entry.id   d7f323e5cbb96d0ab62cbe5e2692c641
#
_cell.length_a   1.000
_cell.length_b   1.000
_cell.length_c   1.000
_cell.angle_alpha   90.00
_cell.angle_beta   90.00
_cell.angle_gamma   90.00
#
_symmetry.space_group_name_H-M   'P 1'
#
loop_
_entity.id
_entity.type
_entity.pdbx_description
1 polymer ?
#
loop_
_entity_poly.entity_id
_entity_poly.type
_entity_poly.pdbx_seq_one_letter_code
_entity_poly.pdbx_strand_id
1 'polypeptide(L)'
;MNSFTIGFGIFTVIFLISALIVDRNSSKIIGFAGEYWVQKELNRLPGEYLFLSDVMLEVDGKTTQIDHIVFSKYGIFVIETKQRNTYITGNEHDKYWIVKAGRKKHYMYNPIHQNYGHKKAIEQILGLEDKQVIDIVCVSGQANLRIKSNKVVRVERLVDRILFEKEEKIEDYVSMAHRINAMNIVDKKYRKQHIEDIKENINNNTEELRKEVVMNRCPRCGNELVIRKGKTGEFVGCLSFPKCRYTKEIKKSNTEDTTLF
;
A
#
# COMPACT_ATOMS: atom_id res chain seq x y z
N MET A 1 -50.50 19.92 6.82
CA MET A 1 -49.34 19.00 6.59
C MET A 1 -49.21 18.17 7.84
N ASN A 2 -49.44 16.86 7.74
CA ASN A 2 -49.55 15.98 8.91
C ASN A 2 -48.14 15.75 9.51
N SER A 3 -48.05 15.75 10.85
CA SER A 3 -46.80 15.48 11.60
C SER A 3 -46.09 14.18 11.16
N PHE A 4 -46.84 13.23 10.60
CA PHE A 4 -46.33 11.99 10.05
C PHE A 4 -45.46 12.17 8.78
N THR A 5 -45.84 13.10 7.91
CA THR A 5 -45.05 13.41 6.68
C THR A 5 -43.77 14.17 7.00
N ILE A 6 -43.76 14.98 8.06
CA ILE A 6 -42.56 15.70 8.51
C ILE A 6 -41.59 14.73 9.19
N GLY A 7 -42.06 13.77 9.99
CA GLY A 7 -41.23 12.75 10.64
C GLY A 7 -40.56 11.82 9.63
N PHE A 8 -41.29 11.41 8.59
CA PHE A 8 -40.73 10.56 7.53
C PHE A 8 -39.68 11.30 6.69
N GLY A 9 -39.90 12.58 6.40
CA GLY A 9 -38.92 13.42 5.71
C GLY A 9 -37.62 13.60 6.50
N ILE A 10 -37.69 13.80 7.80
CA ILE A 10 -36.51 13.93 8.67
C ILE A 10 -35.76 12.60 8.74
N PHE A 11 -36.48 11.49 8.87
CA PHE A 11 -35.84 10.16 8.93
C PHE A 11 -35.12 9.81 7.63
N THR A 12 -35.69 10.12 6.47
CA THR A 12 -35.02 9.91 5.17
C THR A 12 -33.80 10.80 4.99
N VAL A 13 -33.83 12.04 5.44
CA VAL A 13 -32.68 12.94 5.38
C VAL A 13 -31.56 12.46 6.30
N ILE A 14 -31.86 12.03 7.54
CA ILE A 14 -30.87 11.47 8.45
C ILE A 14 -30.26 10.18 7.89
N PHE A 15 -31.08 9.31 7.30
CA PHE A 15 -30.59 8.07 6.66
C PHE A 15 -29.67 8.37 5.47
N LEU A 16 -30.01 9.32 4.61
CA LEU A 16 -29.18 9.73 3.49
C LEU A 16 -27.85 10.36 3.95
N ILE A 17 -27.90 11.23 4.99
CA ILE A 17 -26.69 11.81 5.55
C ILE A 17 -25.81 10.74 6.19
N SER A 18 -26.39 9.79 6.93
CA SER A 18 -25.63 8.69 7.52
C SER A 18 -25.01 7.79 6.46
N ALA A 19 -25.73 7.49 5.38
CA ALA A 19 -25.20 6.71 4.24
C ALA A 19 -24.03 7.44 3.56
N LEU A 20 -24.13 8.76 3.36
CA LEU A 20 -23.04 9.56 2.78
C LEU A 20 -21.81 9.63 3.71
N ILE A 21 -22.01 9.71 5.03
CA ILE A 21 -20.93 9.71 6.02
C ILE A 21 -20.23 8.33 6.03
N VAL A 22 -20.99 7.25 5.97
CA VAL A 22 -20.45 5.88 5.92
C VAL A 22 -19.66 5.66 4.64
N ASP A 23 -20.19 6.07 3.48
CA ASP A 23 -19.48 5.94 2.20
C ASP A 23 -18.16 6.75 2.19
N ARG A 24 -18.22 7.98 2.70
CA ARG A 24 -17.05 8.88 2.78
C ARG A 24 -15.95 8.39 3.73
N ASN A 25 -16.31 7.64 4.78
CA ASN A 25 -15.39 7.11 5.78
C ASN A 25 -15.11 5.61 5.60
N SER A 26 -15.73 4.94 4.62
CA SER A 26 -15.64 3.49 4.45
C SER A 26 -14.19 3.00 4.31
N SER A 27 -13.33 3.72 3.60
CA SER A 27 -11.93 3.36 3.43
C SER A 27 -11.13 3.40 4.74
N LYS A 28 -11.44 4.36 5.62
CA LYS A 28 -10.78 4.47 6.94
C LYS A 28 -11.26 3.38 7.89
N ILE A 29 -12.56 3.09 7.90
CA ILE A 29 -13.15 2.02 8.72
C ILE A 29 -12.59 0.67 8.28
N ILE A 30 -12.47 0.44 6.97
CA ILE A 30 -11.90 -0.79 6.42
C ILE A 30 -10.40 -0.90 6.79
N GLY A 31 -9.62 0.18 6.69
CA GLY A 31 -8.21 0.20 7.10
C GLY A 31 -8.06 -0.16 8.58
N PHE A 32 -8.78 0.52 9.45
CA PHE A 32 -8.78 0.27 10.90
C PHE A 32 -9.17 -1.18 11.25
N ALA A 33 -10.16 -1.75 10.57
CA ALA A 33 -10.51 -3.15 10.77
C ALA A 33 -9.36 -4.10 10.40
N GLY A 34 -8.59 -3.78 9.36
CA GLY A 34 -7.41 -4.56 8.96
C GLY A 34 -6.33 -4.57 10.03
N GLU A 35 -5.97 -3.40 10.52
CA GLU A 35 -4.97 -3.24 11.59
C GLU A 35 -5.40 -3.94 12.88
N TYR A 36 -6.69 -3.85 13.25
CA TYR A 36 -7.25 -4.56 14.40
C TYR A 36 -7.07 -6.08 14.30
N TRP A 37 -7.34 -6.68 13.14
CA TRP A 37 -7.16 -8.11 12.95
C TRP A 37 -5.69 -8.53 13.01
N VAL A 38 -4.78 -7.71 12.45
CA VAL A 38 -3.34 -7.96 12.56
C VAL A 38 -2.88 -7.86 14.01
N GLN A 39 -3.29 -6.83 14.75
CA GLN A 39 -2.98 -6.69 16.16
C GLN A 39 -3.49 -7.86 17.01
N LYS A 40 -4.71 -8.35 16.70
CA LYS A 40 -5.28 -9.54 17.35
C LYS A 40 -4.43 -10.80 17.13
N GLU A 41 -3.90 -10.98 15.91
CA GLU A 41 -2.98 -12.09 15.62
C GLU A 41 -1.64 -11.90 16.33
N LEU A 42 -1.07 -10.70 16.35
CA LEU A 42 0.19 -10.40 17.03
C LEU A 42 0.12 -10.67 18.54
N ASN A 43 -1.04 -10.48 19.17
CA ASN A 43 -1.25 -10.84 20.59
C ASN A 43 -1.15 -12.36 20.87
N ARG A 44 -1.08 -13.20 19.84
CA ARG A 44 -0.86 -14.66 19.99
C ARG A 44 0.62 -15.03 19.99
N LEU A 45 1.52 -14.08 19.74
CA LEU A 45 2.95 -14.32 19.81
C LEU A 45 3.36 -14.66 21.25
N PRO A 46 4.39 -15.52 21.46
CA PRO A 46 4.98 -15.78 22.78
C PRO A 46 5.48 -14.50 23.45
N GLY A 47 5.57 -14.54 24.78
CA GLY A 47 5.90 -13.36 25.59
C GLY A 47 7.29 -12.75 25.36
N GLU A 48 8.20 -13.47 24.71
CA GLU A 48 9.51 -12.94 24.27
C GLU A 48 9.43 -12.09 22.99
N TYR A 49 8.25 -11.95 22.37
CA TYR A 49 8.01 -11.05 21.25
C TYR A 49 7.31 -9.79 21.75
N LEU A 50 7.92 -8.64 21.50
CA LEU A 50 7.30 -7.34 21.76
C LEU A 50 6.79 -6.77 20.46
N PHE A 51 5.72 -5.99 20.48
CA PHE A 51 5.31 -5.26 19.28
C PHE A 51 4.78 -3.87 19.58
N LEU A 52 4.97 -2.99 18.61
CA LEU A 52 4.42 -1.63 18.56
C LEU A 52 3.51 -1.52 17.35
N SER A 53 2.45 -0.73 17.47
CA SER A 53 1.50 -0.48 16.38
C SER A 53 1.36 1.02 16.15
N ASP A 54 1.07 1.41 14.91
CA ASP A 54 0.86 2.80 14.50
C ASP A 54 2.05 3.71 14.88
N VAL A 55 3.24 3.30 14.48
CA VAL A 55 4.50 3.98 14.79
C VAL A 55 4.84 5.00 13.72
N MET A 56 4.91 6.27 14.05
CA MET A 56 5.37 7.33 13.17
C MET A 56 6.76 7.81 13.58
N LEU A 57 7.69 7.77 12.64
CA LEU A 57 9.10 8.13 12.85
C LEU A 57 9.51 9.21 11.85
N GLU A 58 10.52 10.00 12.22
CA GLU A 58 11.20 10.91 11.30
C GLU A 58 12.61 10.38 11.02
N VAL A 59 12.96 10.29 9.74
CA VAL A 59 14.27 9.87 9.25
C VAL A 59 14.67 10.80 8.11
N ASP A 60 15.83 11.42 8.23
CA ASP A 60 16.36 12.37 7.22
C ASP A 60 15.35 13.48 6.82
N GLY A 61 14.63 14.02 7.80
CA GLY A 61 13.64 15.08 7.59
C GLY A 61 12.34 14.62 6.90
N LYS A 62 12.14 13.29 6.75
CA LYS A 62 10.92 12.70 6.20
C LYS A 62 10.22 11.83 7.23
N THR A 63 8.92 11.93 7.29
CA THR A 63 8.12 11.10 8.18
C THR A 63 7.70 9.80 7.50
N THR A 64 7.72 8.71 8.24
CA THR A 64 7.24 7.39 7.84
C THR A 64 6.31 6.83 8.90
N GLN A 65 5.18 6.24 8.50
CA GLN A 65 4.23 5.59 9.40
C GLN A 65 4.26 4.09 9.12
N ILE A 66 4.52 3.32 10.15
CA ILE A 66 4.64 1.86 10.11
C ILE A 66 3.46 1.27 10.87
N ASP A 67 2.70 0.40 10.23
CA ASP A 67 1.49 -0.17 10.84
C ASP A 67 1.83 -0.99 12.08
N HIS A 68 2.80 -1.94 11.98
CA HIS A 68 3.27 -2.72 13.13
C HIS A 68 4.76 -3.04 13.01
N ILE A 69 5.43 -3.08 14.17
CA ILE A 69 6.83 -3.54 14.30
C ILE A 69 6.87 -4.59 15.40
N VAL A 70 7.40 -5.77 15.10
CA VAL A 70 7.61 -6.84 16.09
C VAL A 70 9.10 -6.96 16.36
N PHE A 71 9.46 -7.04 17.63
CA PHE A 71 10.84 -7.12 18.14
C PHE A 71 11.05 -8.47 18.79
N SER A 72 12.10 -9.17 18.40
CA SER A 72 12.52 -10.43 19.00
C SER A 72 14.02 -10.67 18.79
N LYS A 73 14.59 -11.63 19.49
CA LYS A 73 15.98 -12.06 19.25
C LYS A 73 16.20 -12.66 17.85
N TYR A 74 15.13 -13.08 17.18
CA TYR A 74 15.19 -13.67 15.84
C TYR A 74 15.17 -12.64 14.70
N GLY A 75 14.87 -11.38 15.02
CA GLY A 75 14.82 -10.27 14.09
C GLY A 75 13.79 -9.22 14.47
N ILE A 76 13.85 -8.09 13.76
CA ILE A 76 12.82 -7.05 13.80
C ILE A 76 11.93 -7.22 12.56
N PHE A 77 10.62 -7.40 12.77
CA PHE A 77 9.67 -7.59 11.68
C PHE A 77 8.90 -6.30 11.47
N VAL A 78 9.02 -5.73 10.27
CA VAL A 78 8.27 -4.53 9.85
C VAL A 78 7.10 -5.00 9.02
N ILE A 79 5.88 -4.65 9.46
CA ILE A 79 4.65 -5.21 8.91
C ILE A 79 3.80 -4.08 8.34
N GLU A 80 3.51 -4.17 7.04
CA GLU A 80 2.57 -3.33 6.31
C GLU A 80 1.24 -4.07 6.16
N THR A 81 0.14 -3.46 6.58
CA THR A 81 -1.20 -4.05 6.56
C THR A 81 -2.01 -3.59 5.36
N LYS A 82 -2.62 -4.52 4.64
CA LYS A 82 -3.55 -4.21 3.55
C LYS A 82 -4.88 -4.95 3.76
N GLN A 83 -5.92 -4.21 4.14
CA GLN A 83 -7.28 -4.76 4.22
C GLN A 83 -7.92 -4.76 2.84
N ARG A 84 -8.27 -5.94 2.32
CA ARG A 84 -8.91 -6.09 1.00
C ARG A 84 -9.85 -7.29 0.95
N ASN A 85 -10.97 -7.12 0.21
CA ASN A 85 -11.94 -8.19 -0.06
C ASN A 85 -12.08 -8.42 -1.58
N THR A 86 -11.01 -8.22 -2.33
CA THR A 86 -11.04 -8.18 -3.79
C THR A 86 -9.90 -9.02 -4.37
N TYR A 87 -9.88 -9.17 -5.69
CA TYR A 87 -8.78 -9.81 -6.41
C TYR A 87 -7.56 -8.90 -6.43
N ILE A 88 -6.39 -9.42 -6.02
CA ILE A 88 -5.11 -8.72 -6.08
C ILE A 88 -4.13 -9.55 -6.90
N THR A 89 -3.55 -8.94 -7.94
CA THR A 89 -2.54 -9.56 -8.79
C THR A 89 -1.34 -8.64 -8.98
N GLY A 90 -0.15 -9.22 -9.05
CA GLY A 90 1.12 -8.52 -9.21
C GLY A 90 2.28 -9.43 -8.86
N ASN A 91 3.49 -8.90 -8.91
CA ASN A 91 4.70 -9.56 -8.43
C ASN A 91 5.55 -8.61 -7.57
N GLU A 92 6.66 -9.09 -7.02
CA GLU A 92 7.51 -8.32 -6.11
C GLU A 92 8.10 -7.07 -6.77
N HIS A 93 8.41 -7.14 -8.06
CA HIS A 93 9.13 -6.09 -8.79
C HIS A 93 8.21 -5.10 -9.50
N ASP A 94 6.90 -5.40 -9.59
CA ASP A 94 5.95 -4.47 -10.20
C ASP A 94 5.85 -3.20 -9.35
N LYS A 95 5.93 -2.02 -9.96
CA LYS A 95 5.71 -0.74 -9.26
C LYS A 95 4.29 -0.65 -8.68
N TYR A 96 3.32 -1.29 -9.34
CA TYR A 96 1.92 -1.29 -8.93
C TYR A 96 1.29 -2.67 -9.05
N TRP A 97 0.48 -3.03 -8.07
CA TRP A 97 -0.39 -4.19 -8.12
C TRP A 97 -1.76 -3.82 -8.67
N ILE A 98 -2.42 -4.77 -9.29
CA ILE A 98 -3.77 -4.61 -9.83
C ILE A 98 -4.78 -5.16 -8.82
N VAL A 99 -5.70 -4.30 -8.40
CA VAL A 99 -6.84 -4.63 -7.54
C VAL A 99 -8.09 -4.63 -8.38
N LYS A 100 -8.83 -5.76 -8.42
CA LYS A 100 -10.06 -5.91 -9.20
C LYS A 100 -11.26 -6.02 -8.28
N ALA A 101 -12.21 -5.08 -8.40
CA ALA A 101 -13.49 -5.08 -7.74
C ALA A 101 -14.60 -5.19 -8.80
N GLY A 102 -15.12 -6.39 -9.03
CA GLY A 102 -16.02 -6.67 -10.14
C GLY A 102 -15.38 -6.35 -11.50
N ARG A 103 -16.01 -5.46 -12.27
CA ARG A 103 -15.49 -4.99 -13.58
C ARG A 103 -14.46 -3.87 -13.47
N LYS A 104 -14.34 -3.23 -12.30
CA LYS A 104 -13.40 -2.10 -12.09
C LYS A 104 -12.02 -2.62 -11.73
N LYS A 105 -10.99 -2.01 -12.32
CA LYS A 105 -9.58 -2.24 -12.02
C LYS A 105 -9.01 -0.96 -11.40
N HIS A 106 -8.28 -1.13 -10.30
CA HIS A 106 -7.53 -0.06 -9.65
C HIS A 106 -6.06 -0.48 -9.56
N TYR A 107 -5.18 0.50 -9.59
CA TYR A 107 -3.76 0.30 -9.37
C TYR A 107 -3.44 0.69 -7.93
N MET A 108 -2.71 -0.16 -7.24
CA MET A 108 -2.23 0.06 -5.88
C MET A 108 -0.71 0.06 -5.92
N TYR A 109 -0.07 1.08 -5.36
CA TYR A 109 1.37 1.06 -5.20
C TYR A 109 1.77 -0.23 -4.49
N ASN A 110 2.87 -0.85 -4.95
CA ASN A 110 3.30 -2.15 -4.45
C ASN A 110 3.62 -2.06 -2.94
N PRO A 111 2.87 -2.74 -2.07
CA PRO A 111 3.10 -2.67 -0.63
C PRO A 111 4.46 -3.25 -0.21
N ILE A 112 5.07 -4.13 -1.00
CA ILE A 112 6.43 -4.63 -0.74
C ILE A 112 7.43 -3.48 -0.87
N HIS A 113 7.29 -2.63 -1.90
CA HIS A 113 8.17 -1.46 -2.06
C HIS A 113 7.92 -0.41 -0.98
N GLN A 114 6.67 -0.23 -0.56
CA GLN A 114 6.33 0.66 0.56
C GLN A 114 7.01 0.16 1.83
N ASN A 115 6.83 -1.10 2.17
CA ASN A 115 7.37 -1.70 3.38
C ASN A 115 8.90 -1.81 3.38
N TYR A 116 9.51 -1.95 2.19
CA TYR A 116 10.97 -1.87 2.06
C TYR A 116 11.50 -0.51 2.51
N GLY A 117 10.79 0.59 2.21
CA GLY A 117 11.12 1.93 2.72
C GLY A 117 11.05 1.98 4.26
N HIS A 118 10.02 1.39 4.86
CA HIS A 118 9.88 1.29 6.31
C HIS A 118 11.00 0.46 6.95
N LYS A 119 11.34 -0.68 6.33
CA LYS A 119 12.47 -1.51 6.73
C LYS A 119 13.77 -0.70 6.76
N LYS A 120 14.07 0.05 5.69
CA LYS A 120 15.29 0.88 5.62
C LYS A 120 15.33 1.96 6.70
N ALA A 121 14.18 2.56 7.03
CA ALA A 121 14.09 3.50 8.14
C ALA A 121 14.45 2.85 9.49
N ILE A 122 13.95 1.65 9.76
CA ILE A 122 14.27 0.90 10.99
C ILE A 122 15.76 0.47 11.03
N GLU A 123 16.29 -0.02 9.91
CA GLU A 123 17.72 -0.35 9.80
C GLU A 123 18.60 0.86 10.13
N GLN A 124 18.30 2.02 9.57
CA GLN A 124 19.03 3.26 9.79
C GLN A 124 18.95 3.74 11.26
N ILE A 125 17.74 3.78 11.82
CA ILE A 125 17.53 4.23 13.21
C ILE A 125 18.25 3.33 14.21
N LEU A 126 18.17 2.02 14.00
CA LEU A 126 18.72 1.03 14.95
C LEU A 126 20.15 0.61 14.65
N GLY A 127 20.70 0.98 13.50
CA GLY A 127 22.05 0.56 13.07
C GLY A 127 22.11 -0.93 12.72
N LEU A 128 21.04 -1.47 12.12
CA LEU A 128 20.91 -2.89 11.82
C LEU A 128 21.26 -3.22 10.37
N GLU A 129 21.71 -4.48 10.15
CA GLU A 129 21.93 -5.03 8.82
C GLU A 129 20.62 -5.53 8.17
N ASP A 130 20.63 -5.65 6.84
CA ASP A 130 19.46 -6.08 6.04
C ASP A 130 18.85 -7.42 6.51
N LYS A 131 19.67 -8.38 6.93
CA LYS A 131 19.22 -9.71 7.40
C LYS A 131 18.56 -9.69 8.79
N GLN A 132 18.76 -8.62 9.56
CA GLN A 132 18.23 -8.46 10.92
C GLN A 132 16.82 -7.86 10.91
N VAL A 133 16.43 -7.20 9.81
CA VAL A 133 15.10 -6.59 9.65
C VAL A 133 14.36 -7.30 8.52
N ILE A 134 13.16 -7.78 8.82
CA ILE A 134 12.35 -8.59 7.91
C ILE A 134 11.07 -7.83 7.57
N ASP A 135 10.85 -7.57 6.29
CA ASP A 135 9.67 -6.88 5.80
C ASP A 135 8.56 -7.88 5.44
N ILE A 136 7.36 -7.67 5.99
CA ILE A 136 6.18 -8.52 5.76
C ILE A 136 5.00 -7.64 5.33
N VAL A 137 4.36 -7.98 4.22
CA VAL A 137 3.07 -7.43 3.83
C VAL A 137 1.97 -8.39 4.30
N CYS A 138 1.16 -7.93 5.24
CA CYS A 138 0.07 -8.70 5.81
C CYS A 138 -1.26 -8.31 5.15
N VAL A 139 -1.91 -9.25 4.48
CA VAL A 139 -3.20 -9.00 3.86
C VAL A 139 -4.31 -9.60 4.71
N SER A 140 -5.16 -8.72 5.23
CA SER A 140 -6.38 -9.07 5.97
C SER A 140 -7.62 -9.02 5.05
N GLY A 141 -8.69 -9.68 5.48
CA GLY A 141 -9.92 -9.81 4.70
C GLY A 141 -9.90 -10.96 3.70
N GLN A 142 -10.98 -11.06 2.90
CA GLN A 142 -11.20 -12.16 1.97
C GLN A 142 -10.59 -11.93 0.58
N ALA A 143 -9.40 -11.31 0.52
CA ALA A 143 -8.73 -11.07 -0.75
C ALA A 143 -8.35 -12.37 -1.47
N ASN A 144 -8.59 -12.44 -2.76
CA ASN A 144 -8.00 -13.48 -3.61
C ASN A 144 -6.63 -13.01 -4.11
N LEU A 145 -5.58 -13.51 -3.46
CA LEU A 145 -4.20 -13.15 -3.74
C LEU A 145 -3.62 -14.01 -4.84
N ARG A 146 -3.17 -13.39 -5.93
CA ARG A 146 -2.38 -14.01 -6.98
C ARG A 146 -0.99 -13.36 -7.06
N ILE A 147 -0.28 -13.41 -5.94
CA ILE A 147 1.05 -12.87 -5.77
C ILE A 147 1.92 -14.01 -5.24
N LYS A 148 3.03 -14.27 -5.94
CA LYS A 148 4.03 -15.24 -5.51
C LYS A 148 5.17 -14.50 -4.84
N SER A 149 5.16 -14.43 -3.52
CA SER A 149 6.21 -13.81 -2.71
C SER A 149 6.17 -14.39 -1.31
N ASN A 150 7.32 -14.62 -0.72
CA ASN A 150 7.46 -15.02 0.68
C ASN A 150 7.30 -13.83 1.64
N LYS A 151 7.29 -12.61 1.11
CA LYS A 151 7.05 -11.37 1.87
C LYS A 151 5.57 -11.07 2.07
N VAL A 152 4.67 -11.77 1.37
CA VAL A 152 3.23 -11.51 1.41
C VAL A 152 2.52 -12.66 2.09
N VAL A 153 1.85 -12.37 3.18
CA VAL A 153 1.13 -13.36 3.96
C VAL A 153 -0.32 -12.93 4.21
N ARG A 154 -1.19 -13.89 4.43
CA ARG A 154 -2.52 -13.64 5.00
C ARG A 154 -2.42 -13.46 6.50
N VAL A 155 -3.34 -12.70 7.07
CA VAL A 155 -3.36 -12.43 8.52
C VAL A 155 -3.33 -13.71 9.35
N GLU A 156 -4.02 -14.76 8.93
CA GLU A 156 -4.07 -16.06 9.61
C GLU A 156 -2.72 -16.81 9.63
N ARG A 157 -1.79 -16.40 8.77
CA ARG A 157 -0.43 -16.97 8.65
C ARG A 157 0.68 -16.05 9.16
N LEU A 158 0.30 -14.89 9.70
CA LEU A 158 1.29 -13.90 10.12
C LEU A 158 2.16 -14.41 11.27
N VAL A 159 1.56 -15.00 12.29
CA VAL A 159 2.28 -15.57 13.43
C VAL A 159 3.20 -16.71 12.99
N ASP A 160 2.69 -17.64 12.16
CA ASP A 160 3.50 -18.74 11.62
C ASP A 160 4.72 -18.18 10.87
N ARG A 161 4.55 -17.12 10.06
CA ARG A 161 5.62 -16.49 9.30
C ARG A 161 6.68 -15.85 10.21
N ILE A 162 6.28 -15.19 11.29
CA ILE A 162 7.18 -14.60 12.27
C ILE A 162 7.94 -15.71 13.01
N LEU A 163 7.25 -16.72 13.47
CA LEU A 163 7.81 -17.85 14.22
C LEU A 163 8.65 -18.80 13.34
N PHE A 164 8.63 -18.63 12.02
CA PHE A 164 9.47 -19.39 11.10
C PHE A 164 10.96 -19.03 11.27
N GLU A 165 11.27 -17.78 11.62
CA GLU A 165 12.64 -17.36 11.91
C GLU A 165 13.10 -18.01 13.22
N LYS A 166 14.23 -18.72 13.17
CA LYS A 166 14.79 -19.49 14.31
C LYS A 166 16.22 -19.10 14.66
N GLU A 167 16.89 -18.41 13.74
CA GLU A 167 18.25 -17.94 13.94
C GLU A 167 18.22 -16.67 14.81
N GLU A 168 19.00 -16.66 15.89
CA GLU A 168 19.14 -15.48 16.73
C GLU A 168 20.03 -14.45 16.03
N LYS A 169 19.52 -13.24 15.85
CA LYS A 169 20.15 -12.16 15.07
C LYS A 169 20.34 -10.89 15.88
N ILE A 170 19.63 -10.77 17.00
CA ILE A 170 19.56 -9.55 17.81
C ILE A 170 19.63 -9.91 19.29
N GLU A 171 20.61 -9.34 19.97
CA GLU A 171 20.81 -9.58 21.40
C GLU A 171 19.88 -8.69 22.25
N ASP A 172 19.84 -7.38 21.98
CA ASP A 172 19.10 -6.41 22.80
C ASP A 172 17.91 -5.81 22.07
N TYR A 173 16.96 -6.65 21.65
CA TYR A 173 15.73 -6.22 20.99
C TYR A 173 14.79 -5.42 21.91
N VAL A 174 14.90 -5.59 23.23
CA VAL A 174 14.05 -4.89 24.21
C VAL A 174 14.39 -3.41 24.23
N SER A 175 15.66 -3.05 24.36
CA SER A 175 16.11 -1.65 24.29
C SER A 175 15.80 -1.02 22.94
N MET A 176 15.88 -1.80 21.85
CA MET A 176 15.48 -1.34 20.53
C MET A 176 14.00 -0.98 20.47
N ALA A 177 13.12 -1.82 21.04
CA ALA A 177 11.69 -1.53 21.15
C ALA A 177 11.42 -0.24 21.94
N HIS A 178 12.09 -0.06 23.08
CA HIS A 178 11.99 1.16 23.88
C HIS A 178 12.48 2.39 23.11
N ARG A 179 13.60 2.28 22.38
CA ARG A 179 14.13 3.36 21.56
C ARG A 179 13.14 3.79 20.48
N ILE A 180 12.57 2.86 19.72
CA ILE A 180 11.57 3.15 18.70
C ILE A 180 10.33 3.77 19.34
N ASN A 181 9.85 3.25 20.46
CA ASN A 181 8.68 3.80 21.16
C ASN A 181 8.92 5.24 21.65
N ALA A 182 10.13 5.54 22.15
CA ALA A 182 10.51 6.88 22.57
C ALA A 182 10.59 7.89 21.41
N MET A 183 10.91 7.42 20.21
CA MET A 183 10.97 8.24 18.98
C MET A 183 9.61 8.37 18.27
N ASN A 184 8.59 7.65 18.72
CA ASN A 184 7.27 7.64 18.08
C ASN A 184 6.60 9.01 18.20
N ILE A 185 6.30 9.63 17.07
CA ILE A 185 5.62 10.92 16.98
C ILE A 185 4.14 10.71 17.24
N VAL A 186 3.67 11.12 18.42
CA VAL A 186 2.26 11.01 18.84
C VAL A 186 1.46 12.30 18.62
N ASP A 187 2.14 13.41 18.31
CA ASP A 187 1.51 14.71 18.10
C ASP A 187 0.54 14.68 16.91
N LYS A 188 -0.72 15.03 17.17
CA LYS A 188 -1.80 14.97 16.17
C LYS A 188 -1.59 15.94 15.00
N LYS A 189 -0.91 17.07 15.20
CA LYS A 189 -0.64 18.05 14.15
C LYS A 189 0.35 17.49 13.15
N TYR A 190 1.45 16.90 13.63
CA TYR A 190 2.44 16.23 12.78
C TYR A 190 1.84 15.06 12.01
N ARG A 191 1.05 14.22 12.69
CA ARG A 191 0.35 13.10 12.03
C ARG A 191 -0.63 13.57 10.95
N LYS A 192 -1.32 14.69 11.19
CA LYS A 192 -2.23 15.28 10.19
C LYS A 192 -1.46 15.81 8.98
N GLN A 193 -0.34 16.50 9.21
CA GLN A 193 0.53 16.98 8.13
C GLN A 193 1.04 15.81 7.27
N HIS A 194 1.54 14.77 7.87
CA HIS A 194 1.98 13.55 7.16
C HIS A 194 0.88 12.97 6.25
N ILE A 195 -0.37 12.92 6.73
CA ILE A 195 -1.51 12.44 5.92
C ILE A 195 -1.79 13.39 4.74
N GLU A 196 -1.63 14.69 4.93
CA GLU A 196 -1.80 15.68 3.85
C GLU A 196 -0.70 15.55 2.81
N ASP A 197 0.57 15.41 3.23
CA ASP A 197 1.72 15.19 2.35
C ASP A 197 1.58 13.89 1.53
N ILE A 198 1.12 12.80 2.15
CA ILE A 198 0.83 11.54 1.45
C ILE A 198 -0.26 11.73 0.39
N LYS A 199 -1.34 12.46 0.73
CA LYS A 199 -2.44 12.69 -0.23
C LYS A 199 -1.97 13.50 -1.44
N GLU A 200 -1.16 14.52 -1.21
CA GLU A 200 -0.58 15.32 -2.28
C GLU A 200 0.33 14.47 -3.16
N ASN A 201 1.21 13.67 -2.56
CA ASN A 201 2.07 12.73 -3.27
C ASN A 201 1.27 11.67 -4.06
N ILE A 202 0.18 11.15 -3.49
CA ILE A 202 -0.71 10.20 -4.18
C ILE A 202 -1.38 10.87 -5.37
N ASN A 203 -1.85 12.10 -5.24
CA ASN A 203 -2.48 12.83 -6.34
C ASN A 203 -1.49 13.06 -7.49
N ASN A 204 -0.29 13.55 -7.17
CA ASN A 204 0.78 13.78 -8.14
C ASN A 204 1.19 12.46 -8.83
N ASN A 205 1.44 11.40 -8.06
CA ASN A 205 1.79 10.08 -8.58
C ASN A 205 0.63 9.43 -9.36
N THR A 206 -0.64 9.72 -9.00
CA THR A 206 -1.80 9.18 -9.73
C THR A 206 -1.93 9.78 -11.12
N GLU A 207 -1.58 11.04 -11.29
CA GLU A 207 -1.53 11.68 -12.62
C GLU A 207 -0.39 11.13 -13.46
N GLU A 208 0.80 10.99 -12.88
CA GLU A 208 1.93 10.33 -13.56
C GLU A 208 1.60 8.89 -13.91
N LEU A 209 1.02 8.13 -12.96
CA LEU A 209 0.60 6.76 -13.18
C LEU A 209 -0.44 6.65 -14.31
N ARG A 210 -1.42 7.56 -14.37
CA ARG A 210 -2.38 7.59 -15.47
C ARG A 210 -1.67 7.78 -16.82
N LYS A 211 -0.65 8.62 -16.87
CA LYS A 211 0.18 8.81 -18.08
C LYS A 211 0.97 7.54 -18.40
N GLU A 212 1.67 6.93 -17.43
CA GLU A 212 2.44 5.70 -17.61
C GLU A 212 1.55 4.50 -17.96
N VAL A 213 0.42 4.32 -17.26
CA VAL A 213 -0.51 3.21 -17.51
C VAL A 213 -1.18 3.34 -18.87
N VAL A 214 -1.54 4.56 -19.29
CA VAL A 214 -2.06 4.81 -20.63
C VAL A 214 -0.99 4.56 -21.69
N MET A 215 0.29 4.81 -21.40
CA MET A 215 1.40 4.54 -22.34
C MET A 215 1.83 3.07 -22.38
N ASN A 216 1.79 2.34 -21.25
CA ASN A 216 2.39 1.02 -21.13
C ASN A 216 1.41 -0.16 -21.11
N ARG A 217 0.11 0.07 -20.94
CA ARG A 217 -0.89 -1.00 -20.89
C ARG A 217 -1.93 -0.89 -21.98
N CYS A 218 -2.16 -2.00 -22.66
CA CYS A 218 -3.15 -2.10 -23.73
C CYS A 218 -4.57 -1.89 -23.17
N PRO A 219 -5.32 -0.87 -23.62
CA PRO A 219 -6.69 -0.62 -23.14
C PRO A 219 -7.67 -1.72 -23.55
N ARG A 220 -7.29 -2.57 -24.52
CA ARG A 220 -8.15 -3.65 -25.02
C ARG A 220 -8.03 -4.94 -24.22
N CYS A 221 -6.81 -5.32 -23.80
CA CYS A 221 -6.57 -6.59 -23.11
C CYS A 221 -5.77 -6.47 -21.81
N GLY A 222 -5.30 -5.27 -21.44
CA GLY A 222 -4.54 -4.99 -20.23
C GLY A 222 -3.08 -5.45 -20.26
N ASN A 223 -2.61 -6.06 -21.36
CA ASN A 223 -1.22 -6.47 -21.50
C ASN A 223 -0.31 -5.30 -21.85
N GLU A 224 0.99 -5.51 -21.75
CA GLU A 224 2.00 -4.49 -22.01
C GLU A 224 1.94 -3.96 -23.45
N LEU A 225 2.20 -2.66 -23.61
CA LEU A 225 2.37 -2.00 -24.89
C LEU A 225 3.86 -1.86 -25.19
N VAL A 226 4.28 -2.16 -26.40
CA VAL A 226 5.66 -2.07 -26.86
C VAL A 226 5.76 -1.22 -28.11
N ILE A 227 6.88 -0.52 -28.28
CA ILE A 227 7.16 0.22 -29.51
C ILE A 227 7.57 -0.78 -30.61
N ARG A 228 6.94 -0.67 -31.75
CA ARG A 228 7.20 -1.49 -32.94
C ARG A 228 7.49 -0.59 -34.14
N LYS A 229 8.33 -1.07 -35.06
CA LYS A 229 8.60 -0.40 -36.33
C LYS A 229 7.64 -0.93 -37.39
N GLY A 230 6.87 -0.03 -37.98
CA GLY A 230 6.01 -0.27 -39.13
C GLY A 230 6.57 0.35 -40.41
N LYS A 231 5.85 0.19 -41.51
CA LYS A 231 6.26 0.76 -42.83
C LYS A 231 6.26 2.30 -42.83
N THR A 232 5.43 2.93 -42.00
CA THR A 232 5.26 4.38 -41.93
C THR A 232 5.91 5.03 -40.70
N GLY A 233 6.64 4.26 -39.89
CA GLY A 233 7.31 4.75 -38.69
C GLY A 233 7.07 3.88 -37.46
N GLU A 234 7.43 4.42 -36.29
CA GLU A 234 7.23 3.73 -35.01
C GLU A 234 5.80 3.91 -34.51
N PHE A 235 5.25 2.86 -33.94
CA PHE A 235 3.94 2.86 -33.30
C PHE A 235 3.94 2.02 -32.04
N VAL A 236 3.02 2.29 -31.12
CA VAL A 236 2.80 1.49 -29.93
C VAL A 236 1.85 0.35 -30.28
N GLY A 237 2.26 -0.88 -30.04
CA GLY A 237 1.44 -2.08 -30.26
C GLY A 237 1.35 -2.96 -29.02
N CYS A 238 0.27 -3.74 -28.91
CA CYS A 238 0.11 -4.69 -27.82
C CYS A 238 1.11 -5.84 -27.93
N LEU A 239 1.75 -6.22 -26.80
CA LEU A 239 2.66 -7.35 -26.73
C LEU A 239 1.96 -8.67 -27.07
N SER A 240 0.67 -8.80 -26.80
CA SER A 240 -0.15 -9.97 -27.09
C SER A 240 -0.54 -10.16 -28.56
N PHE A 241 0.06 -9.43 -29.49
CA PHE A 241 -0.17 -9.69 -30.91
C PHE A 241 0.29 -11.13 -31.26
N PRO A 242 -0.46 -11.91 -32.05
CA PRO A 242 -1.64 -11.52 -32.83
C PRO A 242 -3.01 -11.62 -32.11
N LYS A 243 -3.04 -12.13 -30.85
CA LYS A 243 -4.29 -12.27 -30.08
C LYS A 243 -4.97 -10.93 -29.79
N CYS A 244 -4.18 -9.88 -29.58
CA CYS A 244 -4.67 -8.50 -29.44
C CYS A 244 -4.00 -7.62 -30.50
N ARG A 245 -4.82 -7.02 -31.37
CA ARG A 245 -4.36 -6.16 -32.47
C ARG A 245 -4.46 -4.66 -32.14
N TYR A 246 -4.38 -4.29 -30.86
CA TYR A 246 -4.40 -2.88 -30.48
C TYR A 246 -3.10 -2.19 -30.92
N THR A 247 -3.26 -1.04 -31.58
CA THR A 247 -2.15 -0.17 -31.98
C THR A 247 -2.51 1.30 -31.70
N LYS A 248 -1.52 2.15 -31.44
CA LYS A 248 -1.64 3.59 -31.24
C LYS A 248 -0.45 4.28 -31.90
N GLU A 249 -0.69 5.32 -32.67
CA GLU A 249 0.37 6.14 -33.26
C GLU A 249 1.13 6.93 -32.19
N ILE A 250 2.44 7.02 -32.34
CA ILE A 250 3.28 7.88 -31.50
C ILE A 250 3.20 9.28 -32.13
N LYS A 251 2.45 10.19 -31.49
CA LYS A 251 2.53 11.61 -31.85
C LYS A 251 3.93 12.09 -31.49
N LYS A 252 4.73 12.51 -32.49
CA LYS A 252 5.94 13.28 -32.24
C LYS A 252 5.51 14.55 -31.50
N SER A 253 5.96 14.73 -30.26
CA SER A 253 5.91 16.02 -29.61
C SER A 253 6.77 16.95 -30.44
N ASN A 254 6.19 17.98 -31.02
CA ASN A 254 6.97 19.10 -31.57
C ASN A 254 7.73 19.73 -30.41
N THR A 255 9.00 19.38 -30.31
CA THR A 255 9.98 20.14 -29.54
C THR A 255 10.34 21.36 -30.38
N GLU A 256 9.49 22.37 -30.37
CA GLU A 256 9.81 23.75 -30.73
C GLU A 256 9.03 24.62 -29.73
N ASP A 257 9.65 24.91 -28.61
CA ASP A 257 9.62 26.17 -27.90
C ASP A 257 10.60 26.09 -26.72
N THR A 258 11.85 26.20 -27.06
CA THR A 258 12.87 26.61 -26.09
C THR A 258 13.68 27.72 -26.72
N THR A 259 13.09 28.89 -26.78
CA THR A 259 13.86 30.18 -26.78
C THR A 259 12.96 31.25 -26.21
N LEU A 260 13.54 31.89 -25.22
CA LEU A 260 13.39 33.26 -24.80
C LEU A 260 12.95 33.48 -23.34
N PHE A 261 13.99 33.91 -22.64
CA PHE A 261 14.10 34.72 -21.42
C PHE A 261 14.00 34.04 -20.09
#